data_3c3726ad555075c8f76909a918b1eeb2
#
_entry.id   3c3726ad555075c8f76909a918b1eeb2
#
_cell.length_a   1.000
_cell.length_b   1.000
_cell.length_c   1.000
_cell.angle_alpha   90.00
_cell.angle_beta   90.00
_cell.angle_gamma   90.00
#
_symmetry.space_group_name_H-M   'P 1'
#
loop_
_entity.id
_entity.type
_entity.pdbx_description
1 polymer ?
#
loop_
_entity_poly.entity_id
_entity_poly.type
_entity_poly.pdbx_seq_one_letter_code
_entity_poly.pdbx_strand_id
1 'polypeptide(L)'
;MSGLNADPKGPSRYLRTKGEAEAAVVASGLDWTIFRPSVIFGRGDSFLTMFAKLLRALPVVPLGSPGARFQPVCVGDVAQAFVHALGDGRTVGQRYDLCGPRVYTLRELVAYVGEVSGAVRPIVPLGPSLSRLQATALEHLPGKVMSRDNLASMTLDSVCGCPFPAVFGIVPAAVEAIAPEYLSPGALRSDYDDYRAQAGR
;
A
#
# COMPACT_ATOMS: atom_id res chain seq x y z
N MET A 1 -1.58 10.62 9.83
CA MET A 1 -0.94 9.71 8.85
C MET A 1 -0.75 10.42 7.51
N SER A 2 0.44 10.41 6.97
CA SER A 2 0.82 10.93 5.66
C SER A 2 1.08 9.77 4.68
N GLY A 3 1.97 9.91 3.75
CA GLY A 3 2.44 8.88 2.84
C GLY A 3 3.91 9.08 2.51
N LEU A 4 4.59 8.01 2.17
CA LEU A 4 5.98 8.09 1.72
C LEU A 4 6.07 9.01 0.48
N ASN A 5 7.14 9.77 0.36
CA ASN A 5 7.33 10.81 -0.67
C ASN A 5 6.32 11.97 -0.65
N ALA A 6 5.60 12.20 0.46
CA ALA A 6 4.74 13.36 0.62
C ALA A 6 5.54 14.65 0.47
N ASP A 7 5.18 15.48 -0.52
CA ASP A 7 5.87 16.73 -0.86
C ASP A 7 4.86 17.71 -1.51
N PRO A 8 4.78 18.98 -1.04
CA PRO A 8 3.92 20.01 -1.66
C PRO A 8 4.20 20.24 -3.15
N LYS A 9 5.39 19.87 -3.64
CA LYS A 9 5.82 19.94 -5.05
C LYS A 9 5.83 18.57 -5.73
N GLY A 10 5.26 17.54 -5.09
CA GLY A 10 5.27 16.15 -5.58
C GLY A 10 4.59 16.00 -6.94
N PRO A 11 4.91 14.94 -7.70
CA PRO A 11 4.42 14.72 -9.06
C PRO A 11 2.91 14.46 -9.13
N SER A 12 2.31 13.88 -8.09
CA SER A 12 0.89 13.58 -8.04
C SER A 12 0.13 14.52 -7.10
N ARG A 13 -1.17 14.67 -7.35
CA ARG A 13 -2.05 15.42 -6.44
C ARG A 13 -2.06 14.79 -5.04
N TYR A 14 -2.07 13.45 -4.98
CA TYR A 14 -2.00 12.74 -3.70
C TYR A 14 -0.78 13.15 -2.88
N LEU A 15 0.42 13.10 -3.46
CA LEU A 15 1.66 13.45 -2.76
C LEU A 15 1.69 14.94 -2.36
N ARG A 16 1.20 15.83 -3.22
CA ARG A 16 1.10 17.26 -2.91
C ARG A 16 0.18 17.54 -1.72
N THR A 17 -1.05 16.98 -1.75
CA THR A 17 -2.01 17.20 -0.64
C THR A 17 -1.52 16.62 0.67
N LYS A 18 -0.79 15.49 0.63
CA LYS A 18 -0.14 14.93 1.84
C LYS A 18 0.99 15.85 2.35
N GLY A 19 1.82 16.37 1.46
CA GLY A 19 2.88 17.31 1.83
C GLY A 19 2.34 18.63 2.40
N GLU A 20 1.28 19.20 1.79
CA GLU A 20 0.58 20.38 2.30
C GLU A 20 -0.03 20.13 3.69
N ALA A 21 -0.67 18.96 3.89
CA ALA A 21 -1.21 18.57 5.17
C ALA A 21 -0.13 18.42 6.25
N GLU A 22 1.04 17.86 5.91
CA GLU A 22 2.17 17.80 6.84
C GLU A 22 2.66 19.20 7.24
N ALA A 23 2.78 20.10 6.27
CA ALA A 23 3.20 21.48 6.53
C ALA A 23 2.22 22.20 7.48
N ALA A 24 0.92 22.02 7.28
CA ALA A 24 -0.12 22.55 8.15
C ALA A 24 -0.05 21.98 9.57
N VAL A 25 0.17 20.65 9.71
CA VAL A 25 0.33 19.99 11.02
C VAL A 25 1.56 20.53 11.75
N VAL A 26 2.69 20.66 11.06
CA VAL A 26 3.93 21.19 11.68
C VAL A 26 3.76 22.65 12.12
N ALA A 27 3.01 23.45 11.35
CA ALA A 27 2.76 24.86 11.67
C ALA A 27 1.69 25.06 12.76
N SER A 28 0.98 24.01 13.18
CA SER A 28 -0.15 24.12 14.11
C SER A 28 0.23 24.45 15.56
N GLY A 29 1.49 24.26 15.94
CA GLY A 29 1.95 24.41 17.33
C GLY A 29 1.51 23.28 18.28
N LEU A 30 0.85 22.23 17.77
CA LEU A 30 0.46 21.04 18.54
C LEU A 30 1.66 20.08 18.68
N ASP A 31 1.57 19.18 19.66
CA ASP A 31 2.43 18.01 19.72
C ASP A 31 2.05 17.04 18.62
N TRP A 32 2.93 16.83 17.65
CA TRP A 32 2.64 16.00 16.48
C TRP A 32 3.70 14.91 16.26
N THR A 33 3.22 13.79 15.72
CA THR A 33 4.07 12.74 15.15
C THR A 33 3.52 12.41 13.76
N ILE A 34 4.39 12.42 12.74
CA ILE A 34 4.00 12.17 11.35
C ILE A 34 4.52 10.81 10.92
N PHE A 35 3.61 9.93 10.48
CA PHE A 35 3.94 8.65 9.89
C PHE A 35 3.75 8.68 8.38
N ARG A 36 4.79 8.26 7.65
CA ARG A 36 4.86 8.19 6.19
C ARG A 36 5.00 6.72 5.76
N PRO A 37 3.92 5.95 5.75
CA PRO A 37 3.99 4.56 5.29
C PRO A 37 4.19 4.49 3.77
N SER A 38 4.89 3.44 3.33
CA SER A 38 4.79 2.93 1.96
C SER A 38 3.39 2.35 1.73
N VAL A 39 3.19 1.58 0.66
CA VAL A 39 1.91 0.89 0.44
C VAL A 39 1.60 -0.02 1.62
N ILE A 40 0.44 0.22 2.24
CA ILE A 40 -0.04 -0.58 3.38
C ILE A 40 -0.78 -1.79 2.85
N PHE A 41 -0.45 -2.98 3.37
CA PHE A 41 -1.12 -4.23 3.06
C PHE A 41 -1.66 -4.92 4.32
N GLY A 42 -2.64 -5.80 4.15
CA GLY A 42 -3.26 -6.57 5.22
C GLY A 42 -4.75 -6.81 4.93
N ARG A 43 -5.44 -7.48 5.85
CA ARG A 43 -6.87 -7.78 5.69
C ARG A 43 -7.66 -6.48 5.44
N GLY A 44 -8.40 -6.45 4.34
CA GLY A 44 -9.18 -5.26 3.91
C GLY A 44 -8.38 -4.23 3.11
N ASP A 45 -7.12 -4.51 2.73
CA ASP A 45 -6.39 -3.61 1.85
C ASP A 45 -7.07 -3.48 0.47
N SER A 46 -6.88 -2.33 -0.16
CA SER A 46 -7.38 -2.09 -1.52
C SER A 46 -6.36 -2.45 -2.59
N PHE A 47 -5.06 -2.50 -2.28
CA PHE A 47 -4.00 -2.62 -3.28
C PHE A 47 -3.79 -4.07 -3.74
N LEU A 48 -3.41 -4.99 -2.84
CA LEU A 48 -3.21 -6.40 -3.21
C LEU A 48 -4.55 -7.08 -3.57
N THR A 49 -5.61 -6.76 -2.82
CA THR A 49 -6.96 -7.26 -3.09
C THR A 49 -7.49 -6.84 -4.47
N MET A 50 -7.18 -5.63 -4.95
CA MET A 50 -7.52 -5.18 -6.30
C MET A 50 -6.85 -6.06 -7.35
N PHE A 51 -5.54 -6.31 -7.22
CA PHE A 51 -4.83 -7.17 -8.16
C PHE A 51 -5.34 -8.62 -8.13
N ALA A 52 -5.68 -9.16 -6.96
CA ALA A 52 -6.31 -10.48 -6.87
C ALA A 52 -7.65 -10.55 -7.64
N LYS A 53 -8.47 -9.50 -7.54
CA LYS A 53 -9.72 -9.41 -8.32
C LYS A 53 -9.46 -9.31 -9.83
N LEU A 54 -8.49 -8.50 -10.24
CA LEU A 54 -8.12 -8.36 -11.66
C LEU A 54 -7.60 -9.68 -12.25
N LEU A 55 -6.71 -10.37 -11.54
CA LEU A 55 -6.15 -11.64 -11.96
C LEU A 55 -7.21 -12.75 -12.07
N ARG A 56 -8.25 -12.72 -11.22
CA ARG A 56 -9.39 -13.64 -11.33
C ARG A 56 -10.31 -13.32 -12.50
N ALA A 57 -10.50 -12.02 -12.81
CA ALA A 57 -11.43 -11.55 -13.82
C ALA A 57 -10.86 -11.57 -15.25
N LEU A 58 -9.55 -11.37 -15.41
CA LEU A 58 -8.91 -11.18 -16.71
C LEU A 58 -8.03 -12.38 -17.08
N PRO A 59 -8.05 -12.84 -18.35
CA PRO A 59 -7.14 -13.89 -18.82
C PRO A 59 -5.69 -13.40 -18.97
N VAL A 60 -5.49 -12.09 -19.16
CA VAL A 60 -4.20 -11.40 -19.28
C VAL A 60 -4.30 -10.08 -18.56
N VAL A 61 -3.25 -9.70 -17.80
CA VAL A 61 -3.22 -8.44 -17.05
C VAL A 61 -2.24 -7.46 -17.72
N PRO A 62 -2.76 -6.42 -18.40
CA PRO A 62 -1.91 -5.32 -18.87
C PRO A 62 -1.50 -4.46 -17.69
N LEU A 63 -0.19 -4.34 -17.44
CA LEU A 63 0.36 -3.68 -16.27
C LEU A 63 1.16 -2.43 -16.65
N GLY A 64 0.65 -1.26 -16.24
CA GLY A 64 1.37 0.01 -16.32
C GLY A 64 2.43 0.11 -15.24
N SER A 65 3.56 0.75 -15.56
CA SER A 65 4.69 0.96 -14.64
C SER A 65 5.17 -0.31 -13.90
N PRO A 66 5.42 -1.43 -14.61
CA PRO A 66 5.75 -2.72 -13.99
C PRO A 66 7.03 -2.69 -13.15
N GLY A 67 7.94 -1.77 -13.44
CA GLY A 67 9.20 -1.58 -12.72
C GLY A 67 9.12 -0.63 -11.53
N ALA A 68 7.98 0.00 -11.25
CA ALA A 68 7.82 0.84 -10.07
C ALA A 68 8.08 0.03 -8.79
N ARG A 69 8.87 0.58 -7.88
CA ARG A 69 9.34 -0.14 -6.69
C ARG A 69 8.52 0.25 -5.46
N PHE A 70 8.15 -0.75 -4.70
CA PHE A 70 7.39 -0.62 -3.46
C PHE A 70 8.06 -1.41 -2.34
N GLN A 71 7.92 -0.93 -1.11
CA GLN A 71 8.35 -1.63 0.10
C GLN A 71 7.15 -1.74 1.04
N PRO A 72 6.18 -2.64 0.75
CA PRO A 72 4.91 -2.72 1.45
C PRO A 72 5.08 -2.93 2.95
N VAL A 73 4.26 -2.26 3.76
CA VAL A 73 4.25 -2.38 5.23
C VAL A 73 2.92 -2.96 5.71
N CYS A 74 2.98 -3.86 6.69
CA CYS A 74 1.77 -4.47 7.25
C CYS A 74 0.95 -3.44 8.03
N VAL A 75 -0.36 -3.45 7.86
CA VAL A 75 -1.29 -2.55 8.59
C VAL A 75 -1.19 -2.72 10.11
N GLY A 76 -0.92 -3.94 10.59
CA GLY A 76 -0.71 -4.21 12.01
C GLY A 76 0.52 -3.48 12.57
N ASP A 77 1.63 -3.50 11.84
CA ASP A 77 2.86 -2.82 12.24
C ASP A 77 2.67 -1.29 12.27
N VAL A 78 1.96 -0.76 11.27
CA VAL A 78 1.61 0.67 11.24
C VAL A 78 0.74 1.02 12.46
N ALA A 79 -0.29 0.23 12.75
CA ALA A 79 -1.17 0.47 13.90
C ALA A 79 -0.40 0.41 15.23
N GLN A 80 0.49 -0.56 15.39
CA GLN A 80 1.34 -0.65 16.58
C GLN A 80 2.24 0.58 16.73
N ALA A 81 2.86 1.06 15.64
CA ALA A 81 3.68 2.27 15.66
C ALA A 81 2.88 3.50 16.14
N PHE A 82 1.60 3.64 15.70
CA PHE A 82 0.72 4.68 16.20
C PHE A 82 0.44 4.55 17.69
N VAL A 83 0.11 3.35 18.16
CA VAL A 83 -0.16 3.09 19.59
C VAL A 83 1.07 3.40 20.46
N HIS A 84 2.26 2.97 20.04
CA HIS A 84 3.50 3.27 20.74
C HIS A 84 3.77 4.78 20.83
N ALA A 85 3.54 5.51 19.74
CA ALA A 85 3.77 6.96 19.71
C ALA A 85 2.87 7.74 20.67
N LEU A 86 1.64 7.27 20.93
CA LEU A 86 0.73 7.92 21.86
C LEU A 86 1.26 7.93 23.32
N GLY A 87 2.08 6.94 23.68
CA GLY A 87 2.67 6.80 25.01
C GLY A 87 4.12 7.28 25.12
N ASP A 88 4.75 7.71 24.01
CA ASP A 88 6.18 8.01 23.98
C ASP A 88 6.45 9.45 23.51
N GLY A 89 6.69 10.35 24.44
CA GLY A 89 7.01 11.75 24.15
C GLY A 89 8.25 11.97 23.26
N ARG A 90 9.13 10.97 23.12
CA ARG A 90 10.29 11.05 22.22
C ARG A 90 9.89 11.12 20.74
N THR A 91 8.66 10.73 20.41
CA THR A 91 8.14 10.75 19.04
C THR A 91 7.55 12.10 18.64
N VAL A 92 7.33 13.00 19.61
CA VAL A 92 6.80 14.33 19.37
C VAL A 92 7.76 15.15 18.51
N GLY A 93 7.24 15.83 17.49
CA GLY A 93 8.01 16.60 16.51
C GLY A 93 8.79 15.76 15.51
N GLN A 94 8.56 14.43 15.44
CA GLN A 94 9.30 13.52 14.58
C GLN A 94 8.48 13.04 13.38
N ARG A 95 9.20 12.73 12.28
CA ARG A 95 8.65 12.06 11.09
C ARG A 95 9.26 10.68 10.97
N TYR A 96 8.42 9.68 10.72
CA TYR A 96 8.83 8.30 10.59
C TYR A 96 8.35 7.71 9.26
N ASP A 97 9.30 7.29 8.43
CA ASP A 97 9.00 6.50 7.25
C ASP A 97 8.80 5.03 7.68
N LEU A 98 7.67 4.45 7.30
CA LEU A 98 7.30 3.09 7.68
C LEU A 98 7.27 2.20 6.45
N CYS A 99 8.26 1.31 6.33
CA CYS A 99 8.37 0.34 5.25
C CYS A 99 8.54 -1.08 5.79
N GLY A 100 8.07 -2.05 5.02
CA GLY A 100 8.29 -3.46 5.33
C GLY A 100 9.73 -3.91 5.09
N PRO A 101 10.02 -5.22 5.29
CA PRO A 101 11.38 -5.72 5.25
C PRO A 101 11.97 -5.87 3.85
N ARG A 102 11.13 -5.92 2.81
CA ARG A 102 11.56 -6.23 1.43
C ARG A 102 10.99 -5.26 0.40
N VAL A 103 11.81 -4.95 -0.61
CA VAL A 103 11.43 -4.16 -1.78
C VAL A 103 10.99 -5.10 -2.91
N TYR A 104 9.90 -4.73 -3.59
CA TYR A 104 9.36 -5.43 -4.75
C TYR A 104 9.13 -4.45 -5.90
N THR A 105 9.24 -4.93 -7.11
CA THR A 105 8.64 -4.25 -8.26
C THR A 105 7.13 -4.50 -8.27
N LEU A 106 6.38 -3.63 -8.95
CA LEU A 106 4.93 -3.84 -9.12
C LEU A 106 4.64 -5.18 -9.80
N ARG A 107 5.46 -5.57 -10.77
CA ARG A 107 5.34 -6.86 -11.47
C ARG A 107 5.51 -8.04 -10.51
N GLU A 108 6.51 -8.00 -9.63
CA GLU A 108 6.73 -9.06 -8.62
C GLU A 108 5.56 -9.16 -7.66
N LEU A 109 5.04 -8.03 -7.17
CA LEU A 109 3.85 -8.05 -6.30
C LEU A 109 2.63 -8.63 -6.98
N VAL A 110 2.36 -8.25 -8.24
CA VAL A 110 1.21 -8.78 -8.99
C VAL A 110 1.38 -10.26 -9.30
N ALA A 111 2.59 -10.72 -9.64
CA ALA A 111 2.88 -12.14 -9.84
C ALA A 111 2.65 -12.94 -8.55
N TYR A 112 3.19 -12.47 -7.44
CA TYR A 112 3.01 -13.09 -6.12
C TYR A 112 1.53 -13.16 -5.71
N VAL A 113 0.75 -12.09 -5.93
CA VAL A 113 -0.70 -12.11 -5.68
C VAL A 113 -1.38 -13.17 -6.55
N GLY A 114 -0.95 -13.36 -7.79
CA GLY A 114 -1.46 -14.42 -8.67
C GLY A 114 -1.22 -15.82 -8.11
N GLU A 115 -0.01 -16.08 -7.62
CA GLU A 115 0.36 -17.35 -6.98
C GLU A 115 -0.49 -17.62 -5.74
N VAL A 116 -0.52 -16.68 -4.81
CA VAL A 116 -1.25 -16.82 -3.53
C VAL A 116 -2.76 -16.94 -3.74
N SER A 117 -3.33 -16.19 -4.68
CA SER A 117 -4.77 -16.19 -4.95
C SER A 117 -5.24 -17.33 -5.84
N GLY A 118 -4.32 -18.21 -6.32
CA GLY A 118 -4.61 -19.28 -7.26
C GLY A 118 -5.04 -18.82 -8.65
N ALA A 119 -4.71 -17.57 -9.02
CA ALA A 119 -5.10 -16.94 -10.28
C ALA A 119 -3.86 -16.45 -11.07
N VAL A 120 -2.92 -17.35 -11.35
CA VAL A 120 -1.74 -17.02 -12.15
C VAL A 120 -2.16 -16.66 -13.57
N ARG A 121 -1.75 -15.45 -14.02
CA ARG A 121 -2.05 -14.94 -15.37
C ARG A 121 -0.82 -14.31 -16.01
N PRO A 122 -0.72 -14.32 -17.34
CA PRO A 122 0.30 -13.57 -18.04
C PRO A 122 0.18 -12.07 -17.75
N ILE A 123 1.31 -11.47 -17.32
CA ILE A 123 1.42 -10.03 -17.06
C ILE A 123 2.12 -9.40 -18.25
N VAL A 124 1.42 -8.55 -18.98
CA VAL A 124 1.95 -7.83 -20.14
C VAL A 124 2.37 -6.42 -19.73
N PRO A 125 3.66 -6.11 -19.74
CA PRO A 125 4.16 -4.78 -19.41
C PRO A 125 3.71 -3.77 -20.47
N LEU A 126 3.17 -2.63 -20.02
CA LEU A 126 2.81 -1.52 -20.90
C LEU A 126 3.91 -0.46 -20.91
N GLY A 127 4.23 0.05 -22.10
CA GLY A 127 5.08 1.23 -22.24
C GLY A 127 4.41 2.49 -21.71
N PRO A 128 5.15 3.61 -21.55
CA PRO A 128 4.63 4.82 -20.90
C PRO A 128 3.37 5.40 -21.55
N SER A 129 3.29 5.40 -22.89
CA SER A 129 2.13 5.93 -23.63
C SER A 129 0.88 5.08 -23.41
N LEU A 130 1.01 3.75 -23.49
CA LEU A 130 -0.08 2.81 -23.24
C LEU A 130 -0.52 2.82 -21.77
N SER A 131 0.41 2.97 -20.83
CA SER A 131 0.09 3.13 -19.41
C SER A 131 -0.76 4.37 -19.13
N ARG A 132 -0.45 5.49 -19.79
CA ARG A 132 -1.25 6.73 -19.70
C ARG A 132 -2.63 6.54 -20.28
N LEU A 133 -2.74 5.91 -21.45
CA LEU A 133 -4.02 5.61 -22.08
C LEU A 133 -4.88 4.69 -21.20
N GLN A 134 -4.29 3.62 -20.67
CA GLN A 134 -4.92 2.71 -19.72
C GLN A 134 -5.45 3.46 -18.50
N ALA A 135 -4.62 4.29 -17.85
CA ALA A 135 -5.03 5.05 -16.67
C ALA A 135 -6.19 6.00 -16.98
N THR A 136 -6.15 6.69 -18.14
CA THR A 136 -7.24 7.57 -18.56
C THR A 136 -8.54 6.80 -18.78
N ALA A 137 -8.50 5.63 -19.41
CA ALA A 137 -9.68 4.79 -19.61
C ALA A 137 -10.24 4.27 -18.27
N LEU A 138 -9.36 3.80 -17.36
CA LEU A 138 -9.76 3.24 -16.06
C LEU A 138 -10.28 4.29 -15.06
N GLU A 139 -9.92 5.57 -15.21
CA GLU A 139 -10.48 6.67 -14.41
C GLU A 139 -12.00 6.82 -14.57
N HIS A 140 -12.54 6.44 -15.73
CA HIS A 140 -13.97 6.56 -16.04
C HIS A 140 -14.78 5.32 -15.65
N LEU A 141 -14.11 4.24 -15.22
CA LEU A 141 -14.78 3.02 -14.77
C LEU A 141 -15.15 3.10 -13.28
N PRO A 142 -16.29 2.54 -12.88
CA PRO A 142 -16.63 2.39 -11.47
C PRO A 142 -15.58 1.52 -10.76
N GLY A 143 -15.12 1.98 -9.57
CA GLY A 143 -14.08 1.29 -8.81
C GLY A 143 -12.69 1.88 -8.91
N LYS A 144 -12.42 2.82 -9.86
CA LYS A 144 -11.16 3.58 -10.02
C LYS A 144 -9.90 2.74 -9.77
N VAL A 145 -9.77 1.62 -10.48
CA VAL A 145 -8.68 0.65 -10.34
C VAL A 145 -7.30 1.30 -10.51
N MET A 146 -7.19 2.27 -11.40
CA MET A 146 -5.97 3.03 -11.67
C MET A 146 -6.33 4.42 -12.19
N SER A 147 -5.55 5.42 -11.81
CA SER A 147 -5.72 6.79 -12.28
C SER A 147 -4.39 7.36 -12.83
N ARG A 148 -4.46 8.45 -13.56
CA ARG A 148 -3.26 9.21 -13.98
C ARG A 148 -2.48 9.71 -12.77
N ASP A 149 -3.15 10.02 -11.67
CA ASP A 149 -2.52 10.44 -10.41
C ASP A 149 -1.73 9.29 -9.76
N ASN A 150 -2.26 8.06 -9.83
CA ASN A 150 -1.53 6.87 -9.38
C ASN A 150 -0.27 6.64 -10.22
N LEU A 151 -0.36 6.78 -11.56
CA LEU A 151 0.82 6.71 -12.43
C LEU A 151 1.85 7.78 -12.11
N ALA A 152 1.41 9.01 -11.84
CA ALA A 152 2.31 10.10 -11.44
C ALA A 152 2.99 9.80 -10.10
N SER A 153 2.28 9.21 -9.12
CA SER A 153 2.88 8.75 -7.86
C SER A 153 3.94 7.67 -8.08
N MET A 154 3.71 6.74 -9.02
CA MET A 154 4.63 5.65 -9.37
C MET A 154 5.89 6.08 -10.12
N THR A 155 6.06 7.37 -10.45
CA THR A 155 7.33 7.91 -10.95
C THR A 155 8.39 8.01 -9.87
N LEU A 156 7.98 7.96 -8.59
CA LEU A 156 8.86 7.88 -7.43
C LEU A 156 8.73 6.48 -6.81
N ASP A 157 9.86 5.90 -6.48
CA ASP A 157 9.88 4.63 -5.74
C ASP A 157 9.31 4.81 -4.33
N SER A 158 8.39 3.94 -3.93
CA SER A 158 7.82 3.93 -2.58
C SER A 158 8.65 3.03 -1.67
N VAL A 159 9.92 3.43 -1.47
CA VAL A 159 10.96 2.67 -0.77
C VAL A 159 11.62 3.58 0.26
N CYS A 160 11.80 3.09 1.48
CA CYS A 160 12.49 3.82 2.54
C CYS A 160 14.01 3.79 2.35
N GLY A 161 14.68 4.89 2.68
CA GLY A 161 16.14 4.96 2.75
C GLY A 161 16.73 4.46 4.08
N CYS A 162 15.88 4.04 5.03
CA CYS A 162 16.27 3.61 6.36
C CYS A 162 15.48 2.34 6.77
N PRO A 163 15.95 1.56 7.74
CA PRO A 163 15.18 0.46 8.31
C PRO A 163 13.94 0.97 9.06
N PHE A 164 13.04 0.06 9.40
CA PHE A 164 11.88 0.38 10.25
C PHE A 164 12.37 1.03 11.57
N PRO A 165 11.71 2.13 12.04
CA PRO A 165 12.23 2.91 13.16
C PRO A 165 12.33 2.10 14.45
N ALA A 166 13.55 1.99 14.98
CA ALA A 166 13.86 1.17 16.15
C ALA A 166 13.15 1.65 17.42
N VAL A 167 12.74 2.92 17.49
CA VAL A 167 12.02 3.49 18.63
C VAL A 167 10.72 2.73 18.96
N PHE A 168 10.11 2.08 17.97
CA PHE A 168 8.88 1.33 18.15
C PHE A 168 9.10 -0.13 18.57
N GLY A 169 10.33 -0.65 18.51
CA GLY A 169 10.63 -2.05 18.86
C GLY A 169 9.91 -3.09 17.97
N ILE A 170 9.45 -2.70 16.78
CA ILE A 170 8.68 -3.54 15.86
C ILE A 170 9.61 -4.15 14.82
N VAL A 171 9.49 -5.46 14.61
CA VAL A 171 10.08 -6.16 13.46
C VAL A 171 8.99 -6.25 12.38
N PRO A 172 9.10 -5.53 11.25
CA PRO A 172 8.03 -5.46 10.28
C PRO A 172 7.77 -6.80 9.60
N ALA A 173 6.48 -7.15 9.47
CA ALA A 173 6.06 -8.39 8.84
C ALA A 173 6.24 -8.35 7.32
N ALA A 174 6.68 -9.47 6.73
CA ALA A 174 6.79 -9.64 5.29
C ALA A 174 5.42 -9.87 4.63
N VAL A 175 5.30 -9.50 3.34
CA VAL A 175 4.08 -9.74 2.56
C VAL A 175 3.73 -11.23 2.55
N GLU A 176 4.74 -12.08 2.43
CA GLU A 176 4.60 -13.53 2.38
C GLU A 176 4.05 -14.15 3.67
N ALA A 177 4.22 -13.48 4.80
CA ALA A 177 3.70 -13.97 6.08
C ALA A 177 2.19 -13.69 6.27
N ILE A 178 1.70 -12.57 5.72
CA ILE A 178 0.35 -12.07 6.02
C ILE A 178 -0.61 -12.20 4.83
N ALA A 179 -0.13 -11.93 3.60
CA ALA A 179 -1.01 -11.90 2.42
C ALA A 179 -1.76 -13.23 2.15
N PRO A 180 -1.18 -14.42 2.40
CA PRO A 180 -1.91 -15.67 2.25
C PRO A 180 -3.16 -15.79 3.12
N GLU A 181 -3.19 -15.16 4.29
CA GLU A 181 -4.32 -15.24 5.22
C GLU A 181 -5.63 -14.68 4.64
N TYR A 182 -5.55 -13.72 3.70
CA TYR A 182 -6.73 -13.07 3.14
C TYR A 182 -6.82 -13.12 1.61
N LEU A 183 -5.76 -13.50 0.89
CA LEU A 183 -5.77 -13.62 -0.58
C LEU A 183 -5.98 -15.05 -1.07
N SER A 184 -5.68 -16.08 -0.25
CA SER A 184 -5.78 -17.48 -0.65
C SER A 184 -7.20 -17.90 -1.02
N PRO A 185 -7.37 -18.89 -1.90
CA PRO A 185 -8.67 -19.51 -2.15
C PRO A 185 -9.22 -20.08 -0.84
N GLY A 186 -10.39 -19.62 -0.42
CA GLY A 186 -11.02 -20.04 0.84
C GLY A 186 -10.85 -19.07 2.02
N ALA A 187 -9.97 -18.06 1.92
CA ALA A 187 -9.87 -17.01 2.94
C ALA A 187 -11.21 -16.33 3.22
N LEU A 188 -12.03 -16.12 2.18
CA LEU A 188 -13.40 -15.61 2.33
C LEU A 188 -14.33 -16.57 3.11
N ARG A 189 -14.04 -17.88 3.09
CA ARG A 189 -14.84 -18.88 3.81
C ARG A 189 -14.52 -18.86 5.31
N SER A 190 -13.26 -18.63 5.68
CA SER A 190 -12.89 -18.43 7.08
C SER A 190 -13.58 -17.20 7.69
N ASP A 191 -13.74 -16.12 6.91
CA ASP A 191 -14.45 -14.92 7.37
C ASP A 191 -15.94 -15.21 7.67
N TYR A 192 -16.59 -16.06 6.86
CA TYR A 192 -17.97 -16.51 7.15
C TYR A 192 -18.05 -17.37 8.42
N ASP A 193 -17.08 -18.20 8.69
CA ASP A 193 -17.04 -19.03 9.90
C ASP A 193 -16.79 -18.16 11.14
N ASP A 194 -15.94 -17.14 11.04
CA ASP A 194 -15.72 -16.14 12.10
C ASP A 194 -16.99 -15.31 12.37
N TYR A 195 -17.69 -14.85 11.32
CA TYR A 195 -18.97 -14.15 11.47
C TYR A 195 -20.06 -15.04 12.07
N ARG A 196 -20.09 -16.33 11.72
CA ARG A 196 -21.02 -17.30 12.32
C ARG A 196 -20.72 -17.52 13.80
N ALA A 197 -19.46 -17.65 14.18
CA ALA A 197 -19.03 -17.80 15.58
C ALA A 197 -19.43 -16.56 16.40
N GLN A 198 -19.24 -15.35 15.85
CA GLN A 198 -19.64 -14.10 16.50
C GLN A 198 -21.16 -13.92 16.55
N ALA A 199 -21.91 -14.45 15.60
CA ALA A 199 -23.37 -14.38 15.56
C ALA A 199 -24.06 -15.42 16.48
N GLY A 200 -23.31 -16.28 17.16
CA GLY A 200 -23.85 -17.27 18.11
C GLY A 200 -24.72 -18.36 17.46
N ARG A 201 -24.45 -18.71 16.19
CA ARG A 201 -25.16 -19.77 15.44
C ARG A 201 -24.23 -20.91 15.04
#